data_272bde90eab2c5a7555cb35eb0d77db0
#
_entry.id   272bde90eab2c5a7555cb35eb0d77db0
#
_cell.length_a   1.000
_cell.length_b   1.000
_cell.length_c   1.000
_cell.angle_alpha   90.00
_cell.angle_beta   90.00
_cell.angle_gamma   90.00
#
_symmetry.space_group_name_H-M   'P 1'
#
loop_
_entity.id
_entity.type
_entity.pdbx_description
1 polymer ?
#
loop_
_entity_poly.entity_id
_entity_poly.type
_entity_poly.pdbx_seq_one_letter_code
_entity_poly.pdbx_strand_id
1 'polypeptide(L)'
;MSDVKVAFLTDSCSDIPQELADKYGIDVIGFHIMLDGKEYLERKDMTNDQFYEMMRQSKSVPTTAAITQLEWVDIYAKYVDAGIQNLVHLCINAGGSSTYNNAVKAAELLEDERPGHKMKIHLIDSHTYSMPYGWYLCECARKVCAGEPLDACLREMQDKLARVEICLAAYSLKQMKKSGRVSAAAAVVGDLMGIRPIISLNDGISKVEAKVRGDNNVPPAMVKWVKSRVDDVKKMPYMVAYTSSTAKRDELVKLCKKEFGHAPLLVFQLGGVVSANTGPDGIAIVFEGKPRRLVDYAVPLP
;
A
#
# COMPACT_ATOMS: atom_id res chain seq x y z
N MET A 1 27.95 18.43 -14.89
CA MET A 1 27.42 17.06 -14.75
C MET A 1 26.06 17.09 -15.42
N SER A 2 25.77 16.26 -16.42
CA SER A 2 24.43 16.19 -17.01
C SER A 2 23.48 15.73 -15.91
N ASP A 3 22.45 16.55 -15.62
CA ASP A 3 21.42 16.17 -14.65
C ASP A 3 20.74 14.89 -15.16
N VAL A 4 21.01 13.78 -14.48
CA VAL A 4 20.38 12.49 -14.74
C VAL A 4 18.88 12.64 -14.44
N LYS A 5 18.04 12.54 -15.47
CA LYS A 5 16.60 12.65 -15.32
C LYS A 5 16.03 11.39 -14.67
N VAL A 6 15.50 11.54 -13.45
CA VAL A 6 14.84 10.48 -12.70
C VAL A 6 13.35 10.79 -12.61
N ALA A 7 12.50 9.79 -12.84
CA ALA A 7 11.06 9.84 -12.62
C ALA A 7 10.62 8.80 -11.60
N PHE A 8 9.50 9.07 -10.90
CA PHE A 8 8.93 8.20 -9.89
C PHE A 8 7.50 7.84 -10.26
N LEU A 9 7.19 6.55 -10.21
CA LEU A 9 5.92 5.97 -10.63
C LEU A 9 5.43 4.98 -9.59
N THR A 10 4.14 4.98 -9.34
CA THR A 10 3.47 3.97 -8.51
C THR A 10 2.01 3.79 -8.93
N ASP A 11 1.32 2.85 -8.30
CA ASP A 11 -0.10 2.63 -8.45
C ASP A 11 -0.92 3.28 -7.31
N SER A 12 -2.23 3.41 -7.51
CA SER A 12 -3.11 4.10 -6.56
C SER A 12 -3.29 3.40 -5.22
N CYS A 13 -2.98 2.09 -5.15
CA CYS A 13 -2.94 1.38 -3.86
C CYS A 13 -1.87 1.92 -2.91
N SER A 14 -0.95 2.78 -3.37
CA SER A 14 0.03 3.47 -2.52
C SER A 14 -0.62 4.42 -1.52
N ASP A 15 -1.86 4.82 -1.76
CA ASP A 15 -2.61 5.79 -0.95
C ASP A 15 -1.86 7.13 -0.71
N ILE A 16 -0.87 7.45 -1.58
CA ILE A 16 -0.14 8.72 -1.50
C ILE A 16 -1.14 9.87 -1.71
N PRO A 17 -1.27 10.83 -0.76
CA PRO A 17 -2.06 12.03 -0.98
C PRO A 17 -1.60 12.79 -2.23
N GLN A 18 -2.54 13.37 -3.00
CA GLN A 18 -2.20 14.08 -4.23
C GLN A 18 -1.17 15.19 -4.01
N GLU A 19 -1.30 15.92 -2.90
CA GLU A 19 -0.35 16.98 -2.52
C GLU A 19 1.09 16.47 -2.35
N LEU A 20 1.27 15.25 -1.83
CA LEU A 20 2.61 14.66 -1.70
C LEU A 20 3.11 14.12 -3.05
N ALA A 21 2.23 13.54 -3.87
CA ALA A 21 2.56 13.09 -5.21
C ALA A 21 3.06 14.28 -6.06
N ASP A 22 2.30 15.37 -6.08
CA ASP A 22 2.65 16.60 -6.80
C ASP A 22 3.95 17.23 -6.28
N LYS A 23 4.11 17.27 -4.94
CA LYS A 23 5.29 17.86 -4.30
C LYS A 23 6.59 17.15 -4.67
N TYR A 24 6.54 15.83 -4.86
CA TYR A 24 7.74 15.02 -5.13
C TYR A 24 7.81 14.51 -6.57
N GLY A 25 6.88 14.93 -7.44
CA GLY A 25 6.85 14.53 -8.83
C GLY A 25 6.65 13.02 -9.01
N ILE A 26 5.72 12.43 -8.24
CA ILE A 26 5.39 11.01 -8.29
C ILE A 26 4.11 10.83 -9.10
N ASP A 27 4.19 10.08 -10.20
CA ASP A 27 3.02 9.71 -10.96
C ASP A 27 2.31 8.53 -10.30
N VAL A 28 0.98 8.65 -10.10
CA VAL A 28 0.16 7.63 -9.45
C VAL A 28 -0.92 7.15 -10.40
N ILE A 29 -0.82 5.90 -10.84
CA ILE A 29 -1.74 5.29 -11.80
C ILE A 29 -2.92 4.65 -11.07
N GLY A 30 -4.14 5.03 -11.46
CA GLY A 30 -5.37 4.54 -10.87
C GLY A 30 -5.64 3.08 -11.20
N PHE A 31 -6.10 2.33 -10.21
CA PHE A 31 -6.70 1.00 -10.42
C PHE A 31 -8.14 1.12 -10.90
N HIS A 32 -8.59 0.09 -11.59
CA HIS A 32 -10.00 -0.08 -11.97
C HIS A 32 -10.78 -0.74 -10.83
N ILE A 33 -11.91 -0.15 -10.47
CA ILE A 33 -12.85 -0.67 -9.47
C ILE A 33 -14.21 -0.90 -10.13
N MET A 34 -14.73 -2.12 -10.00
CA MET A 34 -16.08 -2.48 -10.44
C MET A 34 -17.02 -2.50 -9.26
N LEU A 35 -18.11 -1.75 -9.33
CA LEU A 35 -19.18 -1.71 -8.34
C LEU A 35 -20.53 -1.60 -9.03
N ASP A 36 -21.46 -2.51 -8.69
CA ASP A 36 -22.82 -2.59 -9.27
C ASP A 36 -22.84 -2.57 -10.81
N GLY A 37 -21.87 -3.26 -11.43
CA GLY A 37 -21.76 -3.37 -12.90
C GLY A 37 -21.17 -2.13 -13.60
N LYS A 38 -20.74 -1.13 -12.85
CA LYS A 38 -20.08 0.07 -13.37
C LYS A 38 -18.60 0.07 -12.98
N GLU A 39 -17.77 0.48 -13.93
CA GLU A 39 -16.33 0.66 -13.76
C GLU A 39 -16.01 2.09 -13.36
N TYR A 40 -15.03 2.22 -12.46
CA TYR A 40 -14.48 3.48 -11.97
C TYR A 40 -12.96 3.39 -11.93
N LEU A 41 -12.32 4.48 -12.35
CA LEU A 41 -10.87 4.65 -12.17
C LEU A 41 -10.60 5.35 -10.84
N GLU A 42 -9.91 4.65 -9.94
CA GLU A 42 -9.60 5.18 -8.62
C GLU A 42 -8.86 6.53 -8.71
N ARG A 43 -9.18 7.45 -7.81
CA ARG A 43 -8.64 8.82 -7.70
C ARG A 43 -9.06 9.78 -8.83
N LYS A 44 -9.61 9.28 -9.94
CA LYS A 44 -10.10 10.10 -11.05
C LYS A 44 -11.60 10.27 -11.00
N ASP A 45 -12.34 9.17 -10.86
CA ASP A 45 -13.80 9.17 -11.01
C ASP A 45 -14.52 9.34 -9.68
N MET A 46 -13.81 9.18 -8.55
CA MET A 46 -14.38 9.30 -7.21
C MET A 46 -13.33 9.60 -6.15
N THR A 47 -13.75 10.26 -5.08
CA THR A 47 -12.98 10.40 -3.84
C THR A 47 -13.17 9.16 -2.95
N ASN A 48 -12.30 8.99 -1.94
CA ASN A 48 -12.45 7.92 -0.95
C ASN A 48 -13.81 7.98 -0.25
N ASP A 49 -14.26 9.16 0.20
CA ASP A 49 -15.54 9.31 0.89
C ASP A 49 -16.72 8.94 0.00
N GLN A 50 -16.71 9.33 -1.27
CA GLN A 50 -17.72 8.91 -2.25
C GLN A 50 -17.71 7.39 -2.42
N PHE A 51 -16.53 6.77 -2.53
CA PHE A 51 -16.44 5.31 -2.63
C PHE A 51 -17.00 4.59 -1.40
N TYR A 52 -16.72 5.09 -0.19
CA TYR A 52 -17.26 4.50 1.04
C TYR A 52 -18.79 4.62 1.09
N GLU A 53 -19.34 5.74 0.65
CA GLU A 53 -20.79 5.91 0.58
C GLU A 53 -21.43 4.96 -0.45
N MET A 54 -20.83 4.86 -1.64
CA MET A 54 -21.27 3.91 -2.66
C MET A 54 -21.19 2.47 -2.15
N MET A 55 -20.12 2.10 -1.43
CA MET A 55 -19.96 0.77 -0.85
C MET A 55 -21.04 0.44 0.21
N ARG A 56 -21.50 1.43 1.00
CA ARG A 56 -22.57 1.25 1.99
C ARG A 56 -23.92 1.05 1.31
N GLN A 57 -24.18 1.77 0.23
CA GLN A 57 -25.44 1.71 -0.52
C GLN A 57 -25.54 0.49 -1.43
N SER A 58 -24.40 -0.06 -1.85
CA SER A 58 -24.31 -1.18 -2.77
C SER A 58 -24.77 -2.51 -2.15
N LYS A 59 -25.48 -3.30 -2.93
CA LYS A 59 -25.82 -4.70 -2.62
C LYS A 59 -24.68 -5.65 -2.98
N SER A 60 -23.80 -5.25 -3.88
CA SER A 60 -22.64 -6.04 -4.32
C SER A 60 -21.40 -5.73 -3.47
N VAL A 61 -20.39 -6.58 -3.57
CA VAL A 61 -19.06 -6.31 -3.04
C VAL A 61 -18.21 -5.81 -4.19
N PRO A 62 -17.53 -4.65 -4.05
CA PRO A 62 -16.65 -4.16 -5.09
C PRO A 62 -15.59 -5.18 -5.47
N THR A 63 -15.17 -5.18 -6.73
CA THR A 63 -14.01 -5.93 -7.21
C THR A 63 -13.02 -4.98 -7.86
N THR A 64 -11.75 -5.38 -7.91
CA THR A 64 -10.67 -4.57 -8.47
C THR A 64 -9.96 -5.32 -9.57
N ALA A 65 -9.52 -4.61 -10.62
CA ALA A 65 -8.68 -5.16 -11.67
C ALA A 65 -7.27 -4.56 -11.58
N ALA A 66 -6.27 -5.41 -11.79
CA ALA A 66 -4.87 -4.98 -11.85
C ALA A 66 -4.65 -4.10 -13.09
N ILE A 67 -3.72 -3.15 -13.01
CA ILE A 67 -3.26 -2.40 -14.16
C ILE A 67 -2.63 -3.39 -15.15
N THR A 68 -3.04 -3.31 -16.40
CA THR A 68 -2.68 -4.28 -17.44
C THR A 68 -1.27 -4.07 -17.96
N GLN A 69 -0.75 -5.08 -18.63
CA GLN A 69 0.55 -5.02 -19.29
C GLN A 69 0.60 -3.91 -20.37
N LEU A 70 -0.45 -3.77 -21.19
CA LEU A 70 -0.49 -2.76 -22.26
C LEU A 70 -0.56 -1.33 -21.69
N GLU A 71 -1.32 -1.12 -20.62
CA GLU A 71 -1.33 0.19 -19.93
C GLU A 71 0.06 0.58 -19.44
N TRP A 72 0.83 -0.38 -18.88
CA TRP A 72 2.20 -0.12 -18.45
C TRP A 72 3.14 0.15 -19.62
N VAL A 73 3.02 -0.56 -20.76
CA VAL A 73 3.80 -0.28 -21.96
C VAL A 73 3.57 1.16 -22.43
N ASP A 74 2.31 1.59 -22.53
CA ASP A 74 1.95 2.95 -22.93
C ASP A 74 2.53 4.02 -21.98
N ILE A 75 2.54 3.72 -20.69
CA ILE A 75 3.10 4.63 -19.67
C ILE A 75 4.63 4.69 -19.80
N TYR A 76 5.29 3.55 -19.89
CA TYR A 76 6.76 3.51 -20.04
C TYR A 76 7.24 4.19 -21.33
N ALA A 77 6.53 3.98 -22.45
CA ALA A 77 6.83 4.64 -23.71
C ALA A 77 6.82 6.17 -23.57
N LYS A 78 5.88 6.75 -22.82
CA LYS A 78 5.84 8.21 -22.55
C LYS A 78 7.07 8.69 -21.79
N TYR A 79 7.59 7.90 -20.84
CA TYR A 79 8.82 8.27 -20.11
C TYR A 79 10.06 8.19 -21.03
N VAL A 80 10.13 7.19 -21.92
CA VAL A 80 11.18 7.12 -22.94
C VAL A 80 11.11 8.35 -23.84
N ASP A 81 9.92 8.67 -24.36
CA ASP A 81 9.70 9.84 -25.23
C ASP A 81 10.03 11.18 -24.54
N ALA A 82 9.86 11.26 -23.21
CA ALA A 82 10.25 12.41 -22.39
C ALA A 82 11.75 12.46 -22.05
N GLY A 83 12.53 11.45 -22.47
CA GLY A 83 13.97 11.37 -22.25
C GLY A 83 14.35 11.08 -20.80
N ILE A 84 13.51 10.37 -20.06
CA ILE A 84 13.82 9.88 -18.71
C ILE A 84 14.92 8.81 -18.79
N GLN A 85 15.92 8.92 -17.92
CA GLN A 85 17.05 7.99 -17.88
C GLN A 85 16.89 6.90 -16.83
N ASN A 86 16.25 7.23 -15.71
CA ASN A 86 15.93 6.27 -14.66
C ASN A 86 14.46 6.44 -14.26
N LEU A 87 13.68 5.38 -14.36
CA LEU A 87 12.31 5.29 -13.87
C LEU A 87 12.29 4.41 -12.62
N VAL A 88 11.95 4.98 -11.48
CA VAL A 88 11.70 4.24 -10.25
C VAL A 88 10.21 3.89 -10.20
N HIS A 89 9.89 2.62 -10.39
CA HIS A 89 8.51 2.13 -10.35
C HIS A 89 8.32 1.17 -9.17
N LEU A 90 7.64 1.66 -8.12
CA LEU A 90 7.30 0.89 -6.93
C LEU A 90 5.84 0.44 -7.00
N CYS A 91 5.62 -0.87 -7.04
CA CYS A 91 4.29 -1.48 -7.17
C CYS A 91 3.78 -2.04 -5.84
N ILE A 92 2.45 -2.16 -5.75
CA ILE A 92 1.79 -2.98 -4.74
C ILE A 92 2.38 -4.41 -4.73
N ASN A 93 2.30 -5.08 -3.57
CA ASN A 93 2.71 -6.48 -3.39
C ASN A 93 2.24 -7.42 -4.52
N ALA A 94 3.20 -8.08 -5.16
CA ALA A 94 2.96 -9.03 -6.26
C ALA A 94 2.09 -10.23 -5.84
N GLY A 95 2.12 -10.63 -4.57
CA GLY A 95 1.26 -11.70 -4.04
C GLY A 95 -0.21 -11.30 -3.91
N GLY A 96 -0.54 -10.00 -3.94
CA GLY A 96 -1.90 -9.48 -3.83
C GLY A 96 -2.52 -9.00 -5.15
N SER A 97 -1.68 -8.69 -6.14
CA SER A 97 -2.11 -8.14 -7.43
C SER A 97 -1.15 -8.56 -8.55
N SER A 98 -1.68 -8.77 -9.75
CA SER A 98 -0.86 -9.02 -10.94
C SER A 98 -0.16 -7.76 -11.46
N THR A 99 -0.39 -6.57 -10.86
CA THR A 99 0.12 -5.29 -11.32
C THR A 99 1.64 -5.29 -11.49
N TYR A 100 2.38 -5.78 -10.48
CA TYR A 100 3.84 -5.93 -10.58
C TYR A 100 4.28 -6.85 -11.72
N ASN A 101 3.69 -8.04 -11.82
CA ASN A 101 4.03 -9.00 -12.89
C ASN A 101 3.68 -8.48 -14.28
N ASN A 102 2.59 -7.70 -14.40
CA ASN A 102 2.24 -7.01 -15.64
C ASN A 102 3.26 -5.91 -15.99
N ALA A 103 3.78 -5.21 -14.98
CA ALA A 103 4.83 -4.21 -15.16
C ALA A 103 6.17 -4.83 -15.61
N VAL A 104 6.54 -6.02 -15.08
CA VAL A 104 7.71 -6.78 -15.55
C VAL A 104 7.58 -7.10 -17.03
N LYS A 105 6.45 -7.68 -17.44
CA LYS A 105 6.20 -8.02 -18.84
C LYS A 105 6.15 -6.79 -19.76
N ALA A 106 5.62 -5.66 -19.22
CA ALA A 106 5.61 -4.41 -19.97
C ALA A 106 7.02 -3.86 -20.22
N ALA A 107 7.93 -4.00 -19.27
CA ALA A 107 9.32 -3.62 -19.45
C ALA A 107 10.01 -4.47 -20.53
N GLU A 108 9.71 -5.77 -20.59
CA GLU A 108 10.20 -6.66 -21.65
C GLU A 108 9.68 -6.25 -23.06
N LEU A 109 8.40 -5.85 -23.14
CA LEU A 109 7.78 -5.40 -24.41
C LEU A 109 8.19 -4.00 -24.84
N LEU A 110 8.72 -3.19 -23.93
CA LEU A 110 9.07 -1.79 -24.22
C LEU A 110 10.14 -1.69 -25.28
N GLU A 111 11.09 -2.65 -25.35
CA GLU A 111 12.11 -2.68 -26.41
C GLU A 111 11.51 -2.83 -27.80
N ASP A 112 10.40 -3.57 -27.94
CA ASP A 112 9.69 -3.70 -29.22
C ASP A 112 8.98 -2.39 -29.60
N GLU A 113 8.45 -1.66 -28.62
CA GLU A 113 7.75 -0.37 -28.82
C GLU A 113 8.70 0.81 -29.00
N ARG A 114 9.86 0.78 -28.37
CA ARG A 114 10.89 1.85 -28.36
C ARG A 114 12.29 1.25 -28.52
N PRO A 115 12.63 0.69 -29.68
CA PRO A 115 13.89 -0.01 -29.90
C PRO A 115 15.12 0.85 -29.58
N GLY A 116 16.04 0.29 -28.81
CA GLY A 116 17.30 0.94 -28.46
C GLY A 116 17.18 2.09 -27.46
N HIS A 117 16.06 2.20 -26.71
CA HIS A 117 15.95 3.16 -25.62
C HIS A 117 17.04 2.91 -24.56
N LYS A 118 17.35 3.95 -23.76
CA LYS A 118 18.39 3.88 -22.72
C LYS A 118 17.83 4.07 -21.30
N MET A 119 16.52 4.14 -21.16
CA MET A 119 15.87 4.26 -19.87
C MET A 119 16.06 2.97 -19.07
N LYS A 120 16.51 3.10 -17.84
CA LYS A 120 16.58 2.01 -16.86
C LYS A 120 15.34 2.03 -15.99
N ILE A 121 14.64 0.91 -15.89
CA ILE A 121 13.46 0.76 -15.05
C ILE A 121 13.85 0.05 -13.76
N HIS A 122 13.84 0.78 -12.64
CA HIS A 122 14.01 0.23 -11.29
C HIS A 122 12.63 -0.23 -10.80
N LEU A 123 12.22 -1.43 -11.23
CA LEU A 123 10.93 -2.01 -10.90
C LEU A 123 11.01 -2.79 -9.59
N ILE A 124 10.20 -2.39 -8.60
CA ILE A 124 10.30 -2.88 -7.24
C ILE A 124 8.94 -3.38 -6.76
N ASP A 125 8.87 -4.64 -6.29
CA ASP A 125 7.75 -5.14 -5.52
C ASP A 125 7.86 -4.60 -4.08
N SER A 126 6.86 -3.88 -3.62
CA SER A 126 6.84 -3.36 -2.25
C SER A 126 6.69 -4.45 -1.18
N HIS A 127 6.18 -5.61 -1.53
CA HIS A 127 5.75 -6.69 -0.63
C HIS A 127 4.74 -6.24 0.43
N THR A 128 4.14 -5.07 0.27
CA THR A 128 3.19 -4.49 1.22
C THR A 128 2.03 -3.78 0.50
N TYR A 129 1.20 -3.08 1.24
CA TYR A 129 -0.02 -2.43 0.76
C TYR A 129 -0.12 -1.02 1.31
N SER A 130 -0.78 -0.12 0.56
CA SER A 130 -1.19 1.20 1.01
C SER A 130 -0.02 2.15 1.34
N MET A 131 -0.27 3.18 2.14
CA MET A 131 0.66 4.27 2.46
C MET A 131 2.06 3.86 2.92
N PRO A 132 2.32 2.70 3.56
CA PRO A 132 3.68 2.29 3.86
C PRO A 132 4.64 2.35 2.67
N TYR A 133 4.26 1.77 1.53
CA TYR A 133 5.14 1.87 0.37
C TYR A 133 5.07 3.24 -0.30
N GLY A 134 3.90 3.88 -0.29
CA GLY A 134 3.77 5.26 -0.75
C GLY A 134 4.67 6.23 0.00
N TRP A 135 4.73 6.10 1.33
CA TRP A 135 5.59 6.93 2.19
C TRP A 135 7.08 6.76 1.85
N TYR A 136 7.55 5.51 1.74
CA TYR A 136 8.95 5.28 1.43
C TYR A 136 9.32 5.68 0.01
N LEU A 137 8.40 5.62 -0.94
CA LEU A 137 8.62 6.21 -2.27
C LEU A 137 8.74 7.73 -2.18
N CYS A 138 7.88 8.41 -1.41
CA CYS A 138 7.99 9.86 -1.18
C CYS A 138 9.33 10.23 -0.54
N GLU A 139 9.79 9.47 0.47
CA GLU A 139 11.09 9.72 1.10
C GLU A 139 12.26 9.49 0.14
N CYS A 140 12.20 8.43 -0.70
CA CYS A 140 13.18 8.19 -1.73
C CYS A 140 13.23 9.34 -2.74
N ALA A 141 12.08 9.75 -3.27
CA ALA A 141 11.97 10.87 -4.21
C ALA A 141 12.51 12.17 -3.60
N ARG A 142 12.14 12.47 -2.36
CA ARG A 142 12.63 13.64 -1.62
C ARG A 142 14.16 13.67 -1.52
N LYS A 143 14.79 12.54 -1.20
CA LYS A 143 16.25 12.41 -1.08
C LYS A 143 16.95 12.56 -2.41
N VAL A 144 16.45 11.91 -3.45
CA VAL A 144 16.99 12.03 -4.81
C VAL A 144 16.88 13.46 -5.30
N CYS A 145 15.74 14.14 -5.10
CA CYS A 145 15.58 15.57 -5.42
C CYS A 145 16.53 16.47 -4.61
N ALA A 146 16.95 16.06 -3.42
CA ALA A 146 17.96 16.75 -2.62
C ALA A 146 19.40 16.45 -3.06
N GLY A 147 19.59 15.62 -4.10
CA GLY A 147 20.92 15.30 -4.66
C GLY A 147 21.59 14.05 -4.05
N GLU A 148 20.87 13.27 -3.24
CA GLU A 148 21.41 12.00 -2.74
C GLU A 148 21.52 10.97 -3.88
N PRO A 149 22.53 10.06 -3.88
CA PRO A 149 22.70 9.06 -4.92
C PRO A 149 21.48 8.12 -5.02
N LEU A 150 20.95 7.94 -6.23
CA LEU A 150 19.76 7.13 -6.50
C LEU A 150 19.88 5.71 -5.91
N ASP A 151 20.99 5.02 -6.17
CA ASP A 151 21.19 3.64 -5.70
C ASP A 151 21.18 3.53 -4.16
N ALA A 152 21.69 4.54 -3.45
CA ALA A 152 21.65 4.57 -1.98
C ALA A 152 20.20 4.75 -1.48
N CYS A 153 19.44 5.67 -2.10
CA CYS A 153 18.03 5.91 -1.78
C CYS A 153 17.16 4.67 -2.04
N LEU A 154 17.40 3.98 -3.17
CA LEU A 154 16.69 2.75 -3.51
C LEU A 154 16.96 1.62 -2.52
N ARG A 155 18.21 1.42 -2.11
CA ARG A 155 18.57 0.42 -1.10
C ARG A 155 17.91 0.72 0.25
N GLU A 156 18.01 1.97 0.71
CA GLU A 156 17.37 2.36 1.97
C GLU A 156 15.86 2.14 1.93
N MET A 157 15.19 2.52 0.82
CA MET A 157 13.77 2.30 0.64
C MET A 157 13.42 0.81 0.74
N GLN A 158 14.16 -0.07 0.06
CA GLN A 158 13.91 -1.51 0.07
C GLN A 158 14.20 -2.13 1.45
N ASP A 159 15.22 -1.67 2.17
CA ASP A 159 15.52 -2.07 3.55
C ASP A 159 14.38 -1.70 4.50
N LYS A 160 13.79 -0.51 4.33
CA LYS A 160 12.62 -0.06 5.11
C LYS A 160 11.39 -0.91 4.79
N LEU A 161 11.10 -1.16 3.53
CA LEU A 161 9.99 -2.01 3.10
C LEU A 161 10.10 -3.43 3.68
N ALA A 162 11.31 -3.99 3.82
CA ALA A 162 11.52 -5.29 4.43
C ALA A 162 11.21 -5.34 5.94
N ARG A 163 11.00 -4.18 6.59
CA ARG A 163 10.66 -4.05 8.01
C ARG A 163 9.20 -3.72 8.27
N VAL A 164 8.45 -3.33 7.23
CA VAL A 164 7.04 -2.92 7.38
C VAL A 164 6.18 -4.08 7.86
N GLU A 165 5.52 -3.91 8.99
CA GLU A 165 4.50 -4.82 9.51
C GLU A 165 3.16 -4.10 9.59
N ILE A 166 2.07 -4.82 9.28
CA ILE A 166 0.70 -4.31 9.35
C ILE A 166 -0.09 -5.13 10.36
N CYS A 167 -0.65 -4.45 11.35
CA CYS A 167 -1.63 -4.97 12.28
C CYS A 167 -3.01 -4.44 11.89
N LEU A 168 -3.85 -5.29 11.34
CA LEU A 168 -5.16 -4.95 10.79
C LEU A 168 -6.27 -5.54 11.66
N ALA A 169 -7.33 -4.77 11.89
CA ALA A 169 -8.59 -5.26 12.41
C ALA A 169 -9.76 -4.73 11.56
N ALA A 170 -10.73 -5.58 11.29
CA ALA A 170 -11.98 -5.21 10.63
C ALA A 170 -13.18 -5.61 11.48
N TYR A 171 -14.17 -4.72 11.51
CA TYR A 171 -15.40 -4.92 12.26
C TYR A 171 -16.44 -5.67 11.43
N SER A 172 -16.22 -5.79 10.11
CA SER A 172 -16.94 -6.68 9.20
C SER A 172 -15.95 -7.45 8.34
N LEU A 173 -16.15 -8.75 8.21
CA LEU A 173 -15.27 -9.63 7.42
C LEU A 173 -15.85 -9.96 6.03
N LYS A 174 -17.02 -9.39 5.67
CA LYS A 174 -17.73 -9.72 4.42
C LYS A 174 -16.84 -9.52 3.19
N GLN A 175 -16.22 -8.34 3.07
CA GLN A 175 -15.35 -8.00 1.94
C GLN A 175 -14.08 -8.84 1.95
N MET A 176 -13.39 -8.96 3.09
CA MET A 176 -12.16 -9.75 3.23
C MET A 176 -12.36 -11.20 2.80
N LYS A 177 -13.45 -11.83 3.25
CA LYS A 177 -13.77 -13.24 2.88
C LYS A 177 -14.03 -13.38 1.39
N LYS A 178 -14.75 -12.42 0.79
CA LYS A 178 -15.12 -12.49 -0.63
C LYS A 178 -13.94 -12.19 -1.55
N SER A 179 -13.08 -11.24 -1.18
CA SER A 179 -11.94 -10.83 -2.01
C SER A 179 -10.81 -11.86 -2.07
N GLY A 180 -10.62 -12.64 -0.99
CA GLY A 180 -9.55 -13.64 -0.86
C GLY A 180 -8.15 -13.06 -0.64
N ARG A 181 -7.95 -11.73 -0.62
CA ARG A 181 -6.63 -11.09 -0.42
C ARG A 181 -6.18 -11.10 1.03
N VAL A 182 -7.12 -11.24 1.95
CA VAL A 182 -6.84 -11.45 3.37
C VAL A 182 -7.29 -12.87 3.74
N SER A 183 -6.49 -13.87 3.34
CA SER A 183 -6.83 -15.31 3.48
C SER A 183 -7.11 -15.71 4.93
N ALA A 184 -6.45 -15.08 5.91
CA ALA A 184 -6.72 -15.29 7.33
C ALA A 184 -8.17 -15.00 7.74
N ALA A 185 -8.88 -14.09 7.04
CA ALA A 185 -10.28 -13.81 7.31
C ALA A 185 -11.20 -15.01 7.02
N ALA A 186 -10.83 -15.86 6.06
CA ALA A 186 -11.58 -17.08 5.75
C ALA A 186 -11.53 -18.13 6.88
N ALA A 187 -10.43 -18.14 7.64
CA ALA A 187 -10.25 -19.07 8.78
C ALA A 187 -11.08 -18.66 10.02
N VAL A 188 -11.71 -17.48 10.01
CA VAL A 188 -12.63 -17.07 11.06
C VAL A 188 -14.00 -17.67 10.77
N VAL A 189 -14.25 -18.85 11.31
CA VAL A 189 -15.49 -19.61 11.10
C VAL A 189 -16.63 -18.95 11.86
N GLY A 190 -17.69 -18.60 11.08
CA GLY A 190 -18.96 -18.08 11.62
C GLY A 190 -18.87 -16.62 12.06
N ASP A 191 -19.95 -15.89 11.87
CA ASP A 191 -20.21 -14.63 12.55
C ASP A 191 -20.57 -14.95 14.04
N LEU A 192 -19.60 -15.46 14.80
CA LEU A 192 -19.74 -15.50 16.25
C LEU A 192 -19.90 -14.06 16.70
N MET A 193 -21.12 -13.71 17.10
CA MET A 193 -21.53 -12.35 17.44
C MET A 193 -20.44 -11.66 18.30
N GLY A 194 -19.86 -10.60 17.74
CA GLY A 194 -18.90 -9.77 18.44
C GLY A 194 -17.45 -10.27 18.49
N ILE A 195 -17.07 -11.35 17.77
CA ILE A 195 -15.66 -11.75 17.65
C ILE A 195 -14.98 -10.92 16.53
N ARG A 196 -13.86 -10.30 16.89
CA ARG A 196 -13.02 -9.48 15.98
C ARG A 196 -11.62 -10.09 15.91
N PRO A 197 -11.16 -10.50 14.71
CA PRO A 197 -9.79 -10.96 14.54
C PRO A 197 -8.83 -9.77 14.51
N ILE A 198 -7.66 -9.96 15.12
CA ILE A 198 -6.48 -9.13 14.91
C ILE A 198 -5.63 -9.89 13.91
N ILE A 199 -5.33 -9.27 12.79
CA ILE A 199 -4.69 -9.89 11.64
C ILE A 199 -3.36 -9.20 11.38
N SER A 200 -2.28 -9.96 11.27
CA SER A 200 -1.04 -9.47 10.66
C SER A 200 -1.10 -9.65 9.14
N LEU A 201 -0.56 -8.68 8.42
CA LEU A 201 -0.44 -8.73 6.97
C LEU A 201 0.98 -8.31 6.59
N ASN A 202 1.85 -9.30 6.41
CA ASN A 202 3.28 -9.11 6.20
C ASN A 202 3.73 -9.88 4.96
N ASP A 203 4.46 -9.22 4.08
CA ASP A 203 4.97 -9.80 2.82
C ASP A 203 3.85 -10.53 2.02
N GLY A 204 2.64 -9.95 2.02
CA GLY A 204 1.47 -10.51 1.37
C GLY A 204 0.78 -11.67 2.09
N ILE A 205 1.34 -12.13 3.20
CA ILE A 205 0.78 -13.24 3.99
C ILE A 205 -0.04 -12.67 5.15
N SER A 206 -1.30 -13.09 5.24
CA SER A 206 -2.17 -12.74 6.36
C SER A 206 -2.26 -13.86 7.38
N LYS A 207 -2.29 -13.49 8.68
CA LYS A 207 -2.40 -14.45 9.79
C LYS A 207 -3.29 -13.87 10.90
N VAL A 208 -4.17 -14.71 11.48
CA VAL A 208 -4.93 -14.34 12.68
C VAL A 208 -4.00 -14.48 13.89
N GLU A 209 -3.67 -13.35 14.50
CA GLU A 209 -2.79 -13.28 15.67
C GLU A 209 -3.55 -13.35 16.99
N ALA A 210 -4.78 -12.83 17.00
CA ALA A 210 -5.68 -12.90 18.16
C ALA A 210 -7.14 -12.83 17.70
N LYS A 211 -8.04 -13.28 18.58
CA LYS A 211 -9.49 -13.11 18.47
C LYS A 211 -9.98 -12.46 19.75
N VAL A 212 -10.63 -11.30 19.64
CA VAL A 212 -11.18 -10.58 20.78
C VAL A 212 -12.69 -10.47 20.68
N ARG A 213 -13.38 -10.38 21.82
CA ARG A 213 -14.81 -10.19 21.85
C ARG A 213 -15.13 -8.74 22.19
N GLY A 214 -16.01 -8.14 21.39
CA GLY A 214 -16.44 -6.75 21.54
C GLY A 214 -15.48 -5.75 20.91
N ASP A 215 -16.06 -4.70 20.36
CA ASP A 215 -15.35 -3.70 19.56
C ASP A 215 -14.32 -2.92 20.39
N ASN A 216 -14.62 -2.62 21.65
CA ASN A 216 -13.74 -1.88 22.56
C ASN A 216 -12.44 -2.62 22.91
N ASN A 217 -12.39 -3.94 22.71
CA ASN A 217 -11.19 -4.73 22.96
C ASN A 217 -10.24 -4.80 21.76
N VAL A 218 -10.66 -4.28 20.60
CA VAL A 218 -9.85 -4.30 19.37
C VAL A 218 -8.60 -3.42 19.48
N PRO A 219 -8.69 -2.11 19.77
CA PRO A 219 -7.51 -1.26 19.86
C PRO A 219 -6.47 -1.73 20.89
N PRO A 220 -6.87 -2.13 22.13
CA PRO A 220 -5.92 -2.67 23.11
C PRO A 220 -5.20 -3.93 22.64
N ALA A 221 -5.91 -4.84 21.96
CA ALA A 221 -5.31 -6.07 21.45
C ALA A 221 -4.30 -5.79 20.31
N MET A 222 -4.62 -4.84 19.41
CA MET A 222 -3.70 -4.40 18.36
C MET A 222 -2.41 -3.82 18.97
N VAL A 223 -2.54 -2.90 19.90
CA VAL A 223 -1.39 -2.28 20.59
C VAL A 223 -0.55 -3.33 21.32
N LYS A 224 -1.21 -4.27 22.03
CA LYS A 224 -0.51 -5.38 22.69
C LYS A 224 0.29 -6.22 21.71
N TRP A 225 -0.28 -6.54 20.56
CA TRP A 225 0.41 -7.32 19.54
C TRP A 225 1.61 -6.54 18.96
N VAL A 226 1.45 -5.26 18.61
CA VAL A 226 2.54 -4.41 18.11
C VAL A 226 3.69 -4.36 19.11
N LYS A 227 3.40 -4.14 20.40
CA LYS A 227 4.42 -4.12 21.48
C LYS A 227 5.21 -5.42 21.59
N SER A 228 4.63 -6.56 21.19
CA SER A 228 5.32 -7.86 21.19
C SER A 228 6.26 -8.06 19.99
N ARG A 229 6.20 -7.16 18.98
CA ARG A 229 6.94 -7.29 17.71
C ARG A 229 8.19 -6.42 17.65
N VAL A 230 8.34 -5.47 18.55
CA VAL A 230 9.43 -4.50 18.56
C VAL A 230 10.16 -4.48 19.89
N ASP A 231 11.42 -4.12 19.86
CA ASP A 231 12.26 -4.05 21.07
C ASP A 231 12.01 -2.74 21.86
N ASP A 232 11.76 -1.63 21.16
CA ASP A 232 11.51 -0.31 21.78
C ASP A 232 10.39 0.43 21.02
N VAL A 233 9.19 0.38 21.56
CA VAL A 233 8.03 1.06 20.98
C VAL A 233 8.16 2.59 20.94
N LYS A 234 9.01 3.18 21.81
CA LYS A 234 9.19 4.64 21.86
C LYS A 234 10.02 5.17 20.69
N LYS A 235 10.78 4.29 20.03
CA LYS A 235 11.61 4.62 18.85
C LYS A 235 11.03 4.08 17.56
N MET A 236 10.01 3.24 17.63
CA MET A 236 9.39 2.59 16.47
C MET A 236 8.59 3.60 15.64
N PRO A 237 8.96 3.86 14.37
CA PRO A 237 8.11 4.64 13.49
C PRO A 237 6.81 3.87 13.22
N TYR A 238 5.66 4.56 13.29
CA TYR A 238 4.37 3.94 13.00
C TYR A 238 3.40 4.91 12.34
N MET A 239 2.41 4.36 11.67
CA MET A 239 1.28 5.06 11.06
C MET A 239 -0.02 4.42 11.53
N VAL A 240 -1.12 5.17 11.46
CA VAL A 240 -2.46 4.66 11.72
C VAL A 240 -3.30 4.81 10.46
N ALA A 241 -3.85 3.69 10.00
CA ALA A 241 -4.76 3.65 8.88
C ALA A 241 -6.21 3.42 9.35
N TYR A 242 -7.16 3.97 8.60
CA TYR A 242 -8.58 3.76 8.84
C TYR A 242 -9.33 3.75 7.52
N THR A 243 -10.52 3.18 7.51
CA THR A 243 -11.41 3.21 6.36
C THR A 243 -12.39 4.39 6.49
N SER A 244 -13.62 4.18 6.97
CA SER A 244 -14.63 5.23 7.02
C SER A 244 -14.88 5.82 8.42
N SER A 245 -14.50 5.13 9.49
CA SER A 245 -14.83 5.56 10.86
C SER A 245 -13.75 6.44 11.47
N THR A 246 -14.02 7.75 11.52
CA THR A 246 -13.13 8.71 12.20
C THR A 246 -13.10 8.51 13.72
N ALA A 247 -14.20 8.08 14.33
CA ALA A 247 -14.26 7.80 15.77
C ALA A 247 -13.31 6.64 16.15
N LYS A 248 -13.32 5.54 15.40
CA LYS A 248 -12.41 4.39 15.62
C LYS A 248 -10.95 4.78 15.37
N ARG A 249 -10.69 5.61 14.36
CA ARG A 249 -9.38 6.20 14.09
C ARG A 249 -8.87 6.98 15.31
N ASP A 250 -9.68 7.89 15.83
CA ASP A 250 -9.28 8.79 16.91
C ASP A 250 -9.03 8.03 18.23
N GLU A 251 -9.85 7.02 18.51
CA GLU A 251 -9.65 6.09 19.64
C GLU A 251 -8.31 5.37 19.50
N LEU A 252 -8.01 4.78 18.33
CA LEU A 252 -6.77 4.06 18.09
C LEU A 252 -5.56 4.99 18.18
N VAL A 253 -5.61 6.17 17.56
CA VAL A 253 -4.53 7.19 17.62
C VAL A 253 -4.25 7.61 19.04
N LYS A 254 -5.31 7.90 19.84
CA LYS A 254 -5.18 8.28 21.26
C LYS A 254 -4.49 7.17 22.07
N LEU A 255 -4.90 5.93 21.86
CA LEU A 255 -4.32 4.78 22.55
C LEU A 255 -2.85 4.57 22.14
N CYS A 256 -2.54 4.60 20.83
CA CYS A 256 -1.16 4.47 20.35
C CYS A 256 -0.25 5.56 20.93
N LYS A 257 -0.67 6.83 20.92
CA LYS A 257 0.11 7.93 21.51
C LYS A 257 0.40 7.68 22.99
N LYS A 258 -0.59 7.20 23.74
CA LYS A 258 -0.42 6.87 25.16
C LYS A 258 0.57 5.72 25.37
N GLU A 259 0.41 4.65 24.60
CA GLU A 259 1.13 3.38 24.82
C GLU A 259 2.53 3.35 24.21
N PHE A 260 2.77 4.10 23.11
CA PHE A 260 4.07 4.18 22.44
C PHE A 260 4.87 5.43 22.86
N GLY A 261 4.21 6.44 23.44
CA GLY A 261 4.86 7.63 23.97
C GLY A 261 5.15 8.73 22.95
N HIS A 262 4.71 8.58 21.70
CA HIS A 262 4.87 9.58 20.63
C HIS A 262 3.70 9.53 19.63
N ALA A 263 3.62 10.54 18.77
CA ALA A 263 2.62 10.62 17.71
C ALA A 263 2.97 9.68 16.54
N PRO A 264 1.96 9.19 15.77
CA PRO A 264 2.22 8.50 14.50
C PRO A 264 2.90 9.45 13.50
N LEU A 265 3.69 8.90 12.58
CA LEU A 265 4.24 9.63 11.44
C LEU A 265 3.11 10.20 10.57
N LEU A 266 2.07 9.39 10.39
CA LEU A 266 0.92 9.75 9.56
C LEU A 266 -0.33 9.03 10.06
N VAL A 267 -1.48 9.72 9.91
CA VAL A 267 -2.81 9.13 10.01
C VAL A 267 -3.47 9.30 8.66
N PHE A 268 -3.87 8.20 8.03
CA PHE A 268 -4.36 8.22 6.65
C PHE A 268 -5.58 7.34 6.44
N GLN A 269 -6.40 7.72 5.48
CA GLN A 269 -7.55 6.95 5.05
C GLN A 269 -7.14 5.98 3.94
N LEU A 270 -7.55 4.72 4.05
CA LEU A 270 -7.34 3.72 3.01
C LEU A 270 -8.13 4.09 1.75
N GLY A 271 -7.50 3.92 0.60
CA GLY A 271 -8.13 4.12 -0.71
C GLY A 271 -9.16 3.05 -1.07
N GLY A 272 -9.82 3.28 -2.19
CA GLY A 272 -10.93 2.45 -2.67
C GLY A 272 -10.52 1.00 -2.97
N VAL A 273 -9.35 0.81 -3.60
CA VAL A 273 -8.85 -0.53 -3.96
C VAL A 273 -8.56 -1.37 -2.73
N VAL A 274 -7.86 -0.79 -1.74
CA VAL A 274 -7.57 -1.49 -0.49
C VAL A 274 -8.86 -1.76 0.29
N SER A 275 -9.77 -0.78 0.34
CA SER A 275 -11.04 -0.88 1.06
C SER A 275 -12.04 -1.82 0.41
N ALA A 276 -12.03 -1.98 -0.91
CA ALA A 276 -12.79 -3.02 -1.60
C ALA A 276 -12.47 -4.43 -1.07
N ASN A 277 -11.22 -4.62 -0.63
CA ASN A 277 -10.73 -5.89 -0.10
C ASN A 277 -10.85 -6.01 1.43
N THR A 278 -10.69 -4.91 2.16
CA THR A 278 -10.73 -4.89 3.64
C THR A 278 -12.10 -4.58 4.22
N GLY A 279 -12.94 -3.92 3.46
CA GLY A 279 -14.27 -3.46 3.88
C GLY A 279 -14.29 -2.04 4.45
N PRO A 280 -15.49 -1.47 4.69
CA PRO A 280 -15.66 -0.09 5.09
C PRO A 280 -15.34 0.18 6.57
N ASP A 281 -15.19 -0.87 7.39
CA ASP A 281 -15.03 -0.77 8.85
C ASP A 281 -13.70 -1.40 9.29
N GLY A 282 -12.58 -0.83 8.84
CA GLY A 282 -11.24 -1.29 9.17
C GLY A 282 -10.40 -0.21 9.85
N ILE A 283 -9.48 -0.66 10.70
CA ILE A 283 -8.39 0.15 11.27
C ILE A 283 -7.10 -0.66 11.23
N ALA A 284 -5.97 0.02 11.07
CA ALA A 284 -4.68 -0.66 11.11
C ALA A 284 -3.60 0.20 11.80
N ILE A 285 -2.62 -0.49 12.39
CA ILE A 285 -1.34 0.08 12.79
C ILE A 285 -0.31 -0.48 11.84
N VAL A 286 0.40 0.39 11.16
CA VAL A 286 1.54 0.06 10.32
C VAL A 286 2.80 0.53 11.02
N PHE A 287 3.84 -0.30 11.09
CA PHE A 287 5.05 0.05 11.84
C PHE A 287 6.30 -0.61 11.26
N GLU A 288 7.45 -0.06 11.59
CA GLU A 288 8.73 -0.69 11.31
C GLU A 288 9.08 -1.67 12.43
N GLY A 289 9.08 -2.95 12.09
CA GLY A 289 9.54 -4.04 12.94
C GLY A 289 11.00 -4.45 12.66
N LYS A 290 11.31 -5.70 12.99
CA LYS A 290 12.59 -6.32 12.62
C LYS A 290 12.61 -6.68 11.13
N PRO A 291 13.78 -6.75 10.48
CA PRO A 291 13.85 -7.28 9.12
C PRO A 291 13.25 -8.69 9.06
N ARG A 292 12.30 -8.91 8.16
CA ARG A 292 11.58 -10.19 8.04
C ARG A 292 12.12 -11.06 6.93
N ARG A 293 12.81 -10.46 5.97
CA ARG A 293 13.38 -11.14 4.80
C ARG A 293 14.73 -10.52 4.44
N LEU A 294 15.55 -11.27 3.76
CA LEU A 294 16.70 -10.71 3.06
C LEU A 294 16.17 -9.85 1.90
N VAL A 295 16.81 -8.71 1.69
CA VAL A 295 16.45 -7.83 0.58
C VAL A 295 17.21 -8.30 -0.65
N ASP A 296 16.46 -8.71 -1.66
CA ASP A 296 16.97 -8.89 -3.00
C ASP A 296 16.80 -7.54 -3.72
N TYR A 297 17.89 -6.78 -3.77
CA TYR A 297 17.86 -5.43 -4.33
C TYR A 297 17.56 -5.49 -5.82
N ALA A 298 16.54 -4.75 -6.24
CA ALA A 298 16.11 -4.70 -7.63
C ALA A 298 17.27 -4.23 -8.53
N VAL A 299 17.57 -5.05 -9.53
CA VAL A 299 18.46 -4.69 -10.62
C VAL A 299 17.63 -3.96 -11.68
N PRO A 300 18.10 -2.81 -12.20
CA PRO A 300 17.38 -2.11 -13.24
C PRO A 300 17.13 -3.02 -14.45
N LEU A 301 15.90 -3.03 -14.93
CA LEU A 301 15.55 -3.64 -16.21
C LEU A 301 16.02 -2.73 -17.33
N PRO A 302 16.48 -3.31 -18.43
CA PRO A 302 16.92 -2.56 -19.60
C PRO A 302 15.78 -1.76 -20.22
#